data_0dcf0169d45c00d3d6709c5df4765860
#
_entry.id   0dcf0169d45c00d3d6709c5df4765860
#
_cell.length_a   1.000
_cell.length_b   1.000
_cell.length_c   1.000
_cell.angle_alpha   90.00
_cell.angle_beta   90.00
_cell.angle_gamma   90.00
#
_symmetry.space_group_name_H-M   'P 1'
#
loop_
_entity.id
_entity.type
_entity.pdbx_description
1 polymer ?
#
loop_
_entity_poly.entity_id
_entity_poly.type
_entity_poly.pdbx_seq_one_letter_code
_entity_poly.pdbx_strand_id
1 'polypeptide(L)'
;MGINPNRKAHWFLGLHPDEITIAEQCRQAGYKTFMVGKWHLGTEPEFLPRKQGFDHYYGMPCNFAHSPRFFDDDKQVFAKTPLAQLTELYTKRVTNIIKENATEPFFLYYSHNYPHTPFKAGKKFAGTSKDGVRGDVMQELDWSIGQMMKALEDAGVAENTIVVFTSDNGPTKNQYAKPFRGTKYVTLEGGHRVPFILHWPARIKEGSVSAVNI
;
A
#
# COMPACT_ATOMS: atom_id res chain seq x y z
N MET A 1 10.04 -13.84 5.94
CA MET A 1 9.66 -15.04 5.17
C MET A 1 8.30 -14.78 4.54
N GLY A 2 8.18 -14.81 3.20
CA GLY A 2 6.90 -14.60 2.55
C GLY A 2 6.00 -15.84 2.75
N ILE A 3 4.87 -15.66 3.39
CA ILE A 3 3.84 -16.70 3.46
C ILE A 3 3.32 -16.92 2.04
N ASN A 4 3.57 -18.11 1.47
CA ASN A 4 3.11 -18.42 0.11
C ASN A 4 1.59 -18.70 0.15
N PRO A 5 0.74 -17.80 -0.33
CA PRO A 5 -0.71 -17.92 -0.23
C PRO A 5 -1.29 -18.99 -1.16
N ASN A 6 -0.48 -19.59 -2.02
CA ASN A 6 -0.95 -20.55 -3.03
C ASN A 6 -1.06 -22.00 -2.54
N ARG A 7 -0.70 -22.28 -1.30
CA ARG A 7 -0.93 -23.59 -0.69
C ARG A 7 -2.15 -23.51 0.23
N LYS A 8 -3.19 -24.29 -0.03
CA LYS A 8 -4.42 -24.35 0.79
C LYS A 8 -4.16 -24.49 2.31
N ALA A 9 -3.05 -25.12 2.70
CA ALA A 9 -2.64 -25.28 4.10
C ALA A 9 -2.09 -23.98 4.75
N HIS A 10 -1.78 -22.92 3.98
CA HIS A 10 -1.20 -21.69 4.50
C HIS A 10 -2.22 -20.54 4.70
N TRP A 11 -3.47 -20.73 4.32
CA TRP A 11 -4.52 -19.73 4.48
C TRP A 11 -4.89 -19.48 5.94
N PHE A 12 -4.62 -20.47 6.81
CA PHE A 12 -4.81 -20.37 8.26
C PHE A 12 -3.57 -19.79 8.99
N LEU A 13 -2.50 -19.49 8.26
CA LEU A 13 -1.30 -18.88 8.82
C LEU A 13 -1.31 -17.39 8.57
N GLY A 14 -0.91 -16.64 9.57
CA GLY A 14 -0.75 -15.20 9.52
C GLY A 14 0.60 -14.76 10.09
N LEU A 15 0.79 -13.45 10.23
CA LEU A 15 1.89 -12.90 10.99
C LEU A 15 1.75 -13.35 12.44
N HIS A 16 2.83 -13.94 13.00
CA HIS A 16 2.80 -14.41 14.37
C HIS A 16 2.55 -13.23 15.33
N PRO A 17 1.69 -13.36 16.35
CA PRO A 17 1.35 -12.25 17.24
C PRO A 17 2.52 -11.73 18.08
N ASP A 18 3.60 -12.51 18.23
CA ASP A 18 4.82 -12.08 18.93
C ASP A 18 5.79 -11.27 18.03
N GLU A 19 5.50 -11.17 16.73
CA GLU A 19 6.29 -10.33 15.82
C GLU A 19 5.94 -8.85 16.06
N ILE A 20 6.96 -8.04 16.31
CA ILE A 20 6.78 -6.60 16.56
C ILE A 20 6.74 -5.86 15.24
N THR A 21 5.60 -5.27 14.94
CA THR A 21 5.39 -4.47 13.72
C THR A 21 5.79 -3.01 13.92
N ILE A 22 6.06 -2.32 12.80
CA ILE A 22 6.28 -0.86 12.83
C ILE A 22 5.03 -0.11 13.37
N ALA A 23 3.83 -0.63 13.12
CA ALA A 23 2.59 -0.05 13.64
C ALA A 23 2.52 -0.12 15.17
N GLU A 24 2.93 -1.24 15.77
CA GLU A 24 3.01 -1.39 17.23
C GLU A 24 4.05 -0.45 17.84
N GLN A 25 5.22 -0.30 17.20
CA GLN A 25 6.23 0.65 17.64
C GLN A 25 5.72 2.11 17.59
N CYS A 26 5.07 2.47 16.48
CA CYS A 26 4.46 3.81 16.35
C CYS A 26 3.38 4.03 17.42
N ARG A 27 2.50 3.05 17.64
CA ARG A 27 1.46 3.15 18.67
C ARG A 27 2.04 3.30 20.08
N GLN A 28 3.11 2.56 20.42
CA GLN A 28 3.82 2.72 21.68
C GLN A 28 4.46 4.11 21.84
N ALA A 29 4.86 4.73 20.72
CA ALA A 29 5.35 6.10 20.68
C ALA A 29 4.26 7.17 20.68
N GLY A 30 2.98 6.80 20.83
CA GLY A 30 1.84 7.71 20.91
C GLY A 30 1.25 8.13 19.55
N TYR A 31 1.60 7.44 18.46
CA TYR A 31 0.99 7.68 17.16
C TYR A 31 -0.35 6.96 17.04
N LYS A 32 -1.34 7.59 16.40
CA LYS A 32 -2.48 6.88 15.84
C LYS A 32 -2.04 6.11 14.61
N THR A 33 -2.50 4.87 14.47
CA THR A 33 -2.00 3.95 13.43
C THR A 33 -3.11 3.52 12.48
N PHE A 34 -2.89 3.73 11.18
CA PHE A 34 -3.86 3.49 10.12
C PHE A 34 -3.27 2.59 9.06
N MET A 35 -4.08 1.65 8.57
CA MET A 35 -3.76 0.87 7.39
C MET A 35 -4.85 1.04 6.33
N VAL A 36 -4.45 1.40 5.12
CA VAL A 36 -5.35 1.45 3.95
C VAL A 36 -4.74 0.61 2.85
N GLY A 37 -5.48 -0.41 2.39
CA GLY A 37 -5.03 -1.25 1.29
C GLY A 37 -4.99 -2.74 1.59
N LYS A 38 -4.06 -3.44 0.94
CA LYS A 38 -3.87 -4.88 1.03
C LYS A 38 -2.97 -5.25 2.21
N TRP A 39 -3.43 -6.19 3.05
CA TRP A 39 -2.65 -6.71 4.18
C TRP A 39 -1.71 -7.85 3.77
N HIS A 40 -2.24 -8.97 3.33
CA HIS A 40 -1.56 -10.17 2.84
C HIS A 40 -0.69 -10.93 3.86
N LEU A 41 -0.91 -10.70 5.16
CA LEU A 41 -0.20 -11.36 6.26
C LEU A 41 -1.14 -12.16 7.17
N GLY A 42 -2.22 -12.69 6.61
CA GLY A 42 -3.24 -13.49 7.27
C GLY A 42 -4.65 -13.01 6.96
N THR A 43 -5.61 -13.93 6.91
CA THR A 43 -7.01 -13.63 6.53
C THR A 43 -8.00 -13.92 7.63
N GLU A 44 -7.58 -14.68 8.66
CA GLU A 44 -8.41 -14.95 9.82
C GLU A 44 -8.44 -13.77 10.79
N PRO A 45 -9.51 -13.61 11.58
CA PRO A 45 -9.72 -12.44 12.44
C PRO A 45 -8.54 -12.09 13.35
N GLU A 46 -7.86 -13.10 13.89
CA GLU A 46 -6.71 -12.95 14.79
C GLU A 46 -5.45 -12.42 14.10
N PHE A 47 -5.37 -12.49 12.77
CA PHE A 47 -4.23 -12.02 11.98
C PHE A 47 -4.50 -10.72 11.23
N LEU A 48 -5.69 -10.13 11.36
CA LEU A 48 -6.02 -8.87 10.68
C LEU A 48 -5.22 -7.68 11.24
N PRO A 49 -5.04 -6.61 10.47
CA PRO A 49 -4.19 -5.47 10.84
C PRO A 49 -4.42 -4.91 12.23
N ARG A 50 -5.68 -4.86 12.70
CA ARG A 50 -6.02 -4.36 14.03
C ARG A 50 -5.50 -5.24 15.19
N LYS A 51 -5.11 -6.47 14.90
CA LYS A 51 -4.40 -7.35 15.85
C LYS A 51 -2.88 -7.24 15.76
N GLN A 52 -2.38 -6.45 14.82
CA GLN A 52 -0.97 -6.27 14.49
C GLN A 52 -0.55 -4.78 14.57
N GLY A 53 -1.14 -4.04 15.52
CA GLY A 53 -0.72 -2.69 15.87
C GLY A 53 -1.45 -1.55 15.17
N PHE A 54 -2.37 -1.81 14.26
CA PHE A 54 -3.17 -0.75 13.63
C PHE A 54 -4.45 -0.48 14.42
N ASP A 55 -4.73 0.78 14.71
CA ASP A 55 -5.98 1.21 15.34
C ASP A 55 -7.15 1.12 14.35
N HIS A 56 -6.88 1.42 13.06
CA HIS A 56 -7.86 1.40 11.99
C HIS A 56 -7.35 0.66 10.76
N TYR A 57 -8.26 -0.04 10.11
CA TYR A 57 -8.00 -0.78 8.87
C TYR A 57 -9.10 -0.54 7.85
N TYR A 58 -8.71 -0.21 6.61
CA TYR A 58 -9.64 -0.09 5.48
C TYR A 58 -9.05 -0.76 4.25
N GLY A 59 -9.52 -1.95 3.89
CA GLY A 59 -8.92 -2.66 2.77
C GLY A 59 -9.24 -4.14 2.67
N MET A 60 -8.33 -4.85 2.01
CA MET A 60 -8.45 -6.27 1.69
C MET A 60 -7.42 -7.10 2.46
N PRO A 61 -7.82 -8.20 3.15
CA PRO A 61 -6.88 -9.04 3.89
C PRO A 61 -5.93 -9.83 2.98
N CYS A 62 -6.24 -9.95 1.69
CA CYS A 62 -5.43 -10.67 0.70
C CYS A 62 -5.55 -10.01 -0.68
N ASN A 63 -5.01 -10.64 -1.72
CA ASN A 63 -5.19 -10.20 -3.09
C ASN A 63 -6.59 -10.55 -3.63
N PHE A 64 -6.95 -9.95 -4.77
CA PHE A 64 -8.27 -10.08 -5.39
C PHE A 64 -8.72 -11.52 -5.67
N ALA A 65 -7.79 -12.43 -5.98
CA ALA A 65 -8.08 -13.80 -6.37
C ALA A 65 -8.37 -14.69 -5.17
N HIS A 66 -7.82 -14.37 -4.02
CA HIS A 66 -7.84 -15.22 -2.84
C HIS A 66 -8.87 -14.78 -1.80
N SER A 67 -9.13 -13.48 -1.68
CA SER A 67 -10.16 -12.97 -0.80
C SER A 67 -10.76 -11.68 -1.39
N PRO A 68 -11.96 -11.74 -1.99
CA PRO A 68 -12.63 -10.55 -2.47
C PRO A 68 -13.25 -9.72 -1.34
N ARG A 69 -13.12 -10.17 -0.08
CA ARG A 69 -13.64 -9.47 1.11
C ARG A 69 -12.95 -8.11 1.26
N PHE A 70 -13.72 -7.14 1.71
CA PHE A 70 -13.22 -5.80 1.98
C PHE A 70 -13.75 -5.34 3.34
N PHE A 71 -12.88 -4.78 4.14
CA PHE A 71 -13.15 -4.43 5.54
C PHE A 71 -13.05 -2.92 5.76
N ASP A 72 -13.87 -2.42 6.66
CA ASP A 72 -13.71 -1.17 7.38
C ASP A 72 -13.63 -1.54 8.86
N ASP A 73 -12.45 -1.44 9.43
CA ASP A 73 -12.05 -2.04 10.69
C ASP A 73 -12.36 -3.55 10.74
N ASP A 74 -13.19 -4.01 11.65
CA ASP A 74 -13.55 -5.42 11.78
C ASP A 74 -14.83 -5.78 10.98
N LYS A 75 -15.43 -4.79 10.31
CA LYS A 75 -16.67 -4.99 9.56
C LYS A 75 -16.40 -5.22 8.08
N GLN A 76 -16.87 -6.33 7.55
CA GLN A 76 -16.87 -6.54 6.10
C GLN A 76 -17.91 -5.61 5.44
N VAL A 77 -17.46 -4.69 4.57
CA VAL A 77 -18.32 -3.69 3.91
C VAL A 77 -18.67 -4.04 2.48
N PHE A 78 -17.86 -4.88 1.80
CA PHE A 78 -18.18 -5.42 0.49
C PHE A 78 -18.01 -6.94 0.49
N ALA A 79 -18.99 -7.66 -0.04
CA ALA A 79 -18.89 -9.10 -0.31
C ALA A 79 -17.96 -9.37 -1.50
N LYS A 80 -17.94 -8.42 -2.46
CA LYS A 80 -17.04 -8.43 -3.62
C LYS A 80 -16.53 -7.02 -3.86
N THR A 81 -15.21 -6.87 -3.81
CA THR A 81 -14.53 -5.58 -3.96
C THR A 81 -14.83 -4.94 -5.31
N PRO A 82 -15.26 -3.67 -5.35
CA PRO A 82 -15.53 -2.94 -6.59
C PRO A 82 -14.21 -2.45 -7.20
N LEU A 83 -13.51 -3.30 -7.96
CA LEU A 83 -12.16 -3.07 -8.45
C LEU A 83 -11.96 -1.75 -9.20
N ALA A 84 -12.95 -1.34 -10.02
CA ALA A 84 -12.89 -0.07 -10.77
C ALA A 84 -13.05 1.18 -9.90
N GLN A 85 -13.42 1.02 -8.63
CA GLN A 85 -13.56 2.13 -7.66
C GLN A 85 -12.50 2.06 -6.56
N LEU A 86 -11.64 1.05 -6.61
CA LEU A 86 -10.75 0.72 -5.49
C LEU A 86 -9.79 1.87 -5.16
N THR A 87 -9.12 2.42 -6.17
CA THR A 87 -8.19 3.53 -5.98
C THR A 87 -8.89 4.77 -5.44
N GLU A 88 -10.08 5.10 -5.97
CA GLU A 88 -10.87 6.22 -5.48
C GLU A 88 -11.31 6.04 -4.02
N LEU A 89 -11.77 4.83 -3.64
CA LEU A 89 -12.12 4.50 -2.26
C LEU A 89 -10.94 4.68 -1.30
N TYR A 90 -9.78 4.16 -1.69
CA TYR A 90 -8.55 4.31 -0.91
C TYR A 90 -8.11 5.77 -0.81
N THR A 91 -8.09 6.49 -1.94
CA THR A 91 -7.72 7.91 -1.97
C THR A 91 -8.58 8.72 -1.02
N LYS A 92 -9.91 8.54 -1.08
CA LYS A 92 -10.84 9.22 -0.18
C LYS A 92 -10.55 8.88 1.29
N ARG A 93 -10.30 7.61 1.62
CA ARG A 93 -9.99 7.21 3.00
C ARG A 93 -8.67 7.84 3.47
N VAL A 94 -7.61 7.76 2.67
CA VAL A 94 -6.28 8.31 2.98
C VAL A 94 -6.35 9.83 3.20
N THR A 95 -6.99 10.56 2.30
CA THR A 95 -7.11 12.02 2.43
C THR A 95 -7.94 12.45 3.64
N ASN A 96 -8.98 11.68 4.00
CA ASN A 96 -9.77 11.94 5.20
C ASN A 96 -8.95 11.67 6.48
N ILE A 97 -8.22 10.54 6.55
CA ILE A 97 -7.34 10.23 7.69
C ILE A 97 -6.36 11.39 7.93
N ILE A 98 -5.70 11.90 6.88
CA ILE A 98 -4.76 13.01 7.01
C ILE A 98 -5.45 14.25 7.58
N LYS A 99 -6.60 14.63 7.03
CA LYS A 99 -7.35 15.83 7.47
C LYS A 99 -7.83 15.73 8.91
N GLU A 100 -8.34 14.57 9.30
CA GLU A 100 -8.94 14.35 10.62
C GLU A 100 -7.89 14.19 11.73
N ASN A 101 -6.64 13.86 11.38
CA ASN A 101 -5.56 13.61 12.34
C ASN A 101 -4.36 14.56 12.20
N ALA A 102 -4.54 15.72 11.54
CA ALA A 102 -3.48 16.69 11.31
C ALA A 102 -2.87 17.30 12.59
N THR A 103 -3.61 17.25 13.72
CA THR A 103 -3.18 17.81 15.01
C THR A 103 -2.47 16.82 15.94
N GLU A 104 -2.38 15.56 15.53
CA GLU A 104 -1.79 14.49 16.34
C GLU A 104 -0.77 13.70 15.50
N PRO A 105 0.23 13.05 16.11
CA PRO A 105 1.11 12.15 15.39
C PRO A 105 0.31 10.96 14.81
N PHE A 106 0.55 10.66 13.55
CA PHE A 106 -0.07 9.50 12.90
C PHE A 106 0.94 8.71 12.07
N PHE A 107 0.71 7.41 11.98
CA PHE A 107 1.37 6.48 11.07
C PHE A 107 0.33 5.92 10.11
N LEU A 108 0.51 6.15 8.82
CA LEU A 108 -0.38 5.65 7.76
C LEU A 108 0.39 4.70 6.84
N TYR A 109 0.02 3.42 6.85
CA TYR A 109 0.51 2.42 5.90
C TYR A 109 -0.48 2.31 4.74
N TYR A 110 -0.13 2.90 3.59
CA TYR A 110 -0.94 2.87 2.38
C TYR A 110 -0.42 1.80 1.41
N SER A 111 -0.84 0.56 1.60
CA SER A 111 -0.43 -0.60 0.80
C SER A 111 -1.39 -0.85 -0.36
N HIS A 112 -1.28 -0.05 -1.41
CA HIS A 112 -2.18 -0.12 -2.56
C HIS A 112 -2.12 -1.48 -3.26
N ASN A 113 -3.29 -2.04 -3.68
CA ASN A 113 -3.35 -3.32 -4.38
C ASN A 113 -2.75 -3.26 -5.80
N TYR A 114 -2.83 -2.11 -6.47
CA TYR A 114 -2.23 -1.90 -7.78
C TYR A 114 -0.76 -1.51 -7.67
N PRO A 115 0.05 -1.91 -8.68
CA PRO A 115 -0.28 -2.48 -9.98
C PRO A 115 -0.34 -4.02 -10.05
N HIS A 116 -0.93 -4.71 -9.08
CA HIS A 116 -1.19 -6.14 -9.17
C HIS A 116 -2.44 -6.43 -10.05
N THR A 117 -2.39 -7.49 -10.83
CA THR A 117 -3.55 -7.97 -11.63
C THR A 117 -4.68 -8.52 -10.74
N PRO A 118 -5.95 -8.49 -11.21
CA PRO A 118 -6.46 -7.96 -12.48
C PRO A 118 -6.56 -6.43 -12.49
N PHE A 119 -6.20 -5.81 -13.62
CA PHE A 119 -6.25 -4.36 -13.78
C PHE A 119 -7.69 -3.88 -14.03
N LYS A 120 -8.12 -2.86 -13.31
CA LYS A 120 -9.38 -2.15 -13.48
C LYS A 120 -9.18 -0.71 -13.04
N ALA A 121 -9.06 0.20 -13.98
CA ALA A 121 -9.03 1.63 -13.69
C ALA A 121 -10.44 2.18 -13.48
N GLY A 122 -10.54 3.24 -12.71
CA GLY A 122 -11.76 4.02 -12.53
C GLY A 122 -12.20 4.69 -13.83
N LYS A 123 -13.47 5.06 -13.90
CA LYS A 123 -14.09 5.64 -15.11
C LYS A 123 -13.31 6.84 -15.66
N LYS A 124 -12.69 7.65 -14.80
CA LYS A 124 -11.92 8.84 -15.19
C LYS A 124 -10.63 8.50 -15.93
N PHE A 125 -10.04 7.33 -15.68
CA PHE A 125 -8.75 6.93 -16.21
C PHE A 125 -8.84 5.82 -17.27
N ALA A 126 -9.95 5.09 -17.31
CA ALA A 126 -10.15 4.00 -18.25
C ALA A 126 -10.04 4.47 -19.71
N GLY A 127 -9.09 3.88 -20.46
CA GLY A 127 -8.85 4.19 -21.88
C GLY A 127 -8.04 5.47 -22.13
N THR A 128 -7.42 6.07 -21.11
CA THR A 128 -6.65 7.31 -21.26
C THR A 128 -5.17 7.08 -21.55
N SER A 129 -4.63 5.91 -21.22
CA SER A 129 -3.23 5.59 -21.42
C SER A 129 -2.95 4.90 -22.74
N LYS A 130 -1.80 5.23 -23.36
CA LYS A 130 -1.26 4.52 -24.53
C LYS A 130 -0.79 3.10 -24.18
N ASP A 131 -0.54 2.82 -22.92
CA ASP A 131 -0.09 1.52 -22.40
C ASP A 131 -1.28 0.59 -22.03
N GLY A 132 -2.47 0.92 -22.50
CA GLY A 132 -3.71 0.19 -22.23
C GLY A 132 -4.08 0.22 -20.74
N VAL A 133 -4.88 -0.77 -20.33
CA VAL A 133 -5.46 -0.80 -18.96
C VAL A 133 -4.41 -0.81 -17.85
N ARG A 134 -3.19 -1.30 -18.08
CA ARG A 134 -2.11 -1.21 -17.11
C ARG A 134 -1.66 0.25 -16.91
N GLY A 135 -1.47 0.96 -18.01
CA GLY A 135 -1.14 2.38 -17.97
C GLY A 135 -2.25 3.22 -17.33
N ASP A 136 -3.51 2.92 -17.60
CA ASP A 136 -4.66 3.57 -16.97
C ASP A 136 -4.60 3.45 -15.43
N VAL A 137 -4.33 2.23 -14.94
CA VAL A 137 -4.19 1.95 -13.51
C VAL A 137 -2.98 2.68 -12.89
N MET A 138 -1.85 2.77 -13.63
CA MET A 138 -0.68 3.51 -13.16
C MET A 138 -0.93 5.01 -13.07
N GLN A 139 -1.64 5.59 -14.05
CA GLN A 139 -2.04 7.01 -14.01
C GLN A 139 -3.00 7.29 -12.84
N GLU A 140 -3.92 6.37 -12.55
CA GLU A 140 -4.85 6.49 -11.43
C GLU A 140 -4.12 6.36 -10.08
N LEU A 141 -3.13 5.47 -9.98
CA LEU A 141 -2.29 5.34 -8.79
C LEU A 141 -1.47 6.62 -8.53
N ASP A 142 -0.82 7.14 -9.58
CA ASP A 142 -0.06 8.40 -9.50
C ASP A 142 -0.96 9.58 -9.07
N TRP A 143 -2.15 9.70 -9.67
CA TRP A 143 -3.15 10.66 -9.22
C TRP A 143 -3.50 10.50 -7.74
N SER A 144 -3.68 9.27 -7.26
CA SER A 144 -3.99 8.98 -5.86
C SER A 144 -2.89 9.46 -4.91
N ILE A 145 -1.63 9.21 -5.26
CA ILE A 145 -0.48 9.72 -4.49
C ILE A 145 -0.46 11.25 -4.51
N GLY A 146 -0.71 11.88 -5.66
CA GLY A 146 -0.84 13.34 -5.75
C GLY A 146 -1.93 13.91 -4.85
N GLN A 147 -3.09 13.23 -4.73
CA GLN A 147 -4.15 13.64 -3.80
C GLN A 147 -3.73 13.51 -2.33
N MET A 148 -2.99 12.45 -2.00
CA MET A 148 -2.42 12.25 -0.67
C MET A 148 -1.42 13.38 -0.32
N MET A 149 -0.48 13.68 -1.22
CA MET A 149 0.49 14.75 -1.02
C MET A 149 -0.19 16.10 -0.83
N LYS A 150 -1.16 16.41 -1.70
CA LYS A 150 -1.97 17.62 -1.55
C LYS A 150 -2.72 17.68 -0.21
N ALA A 151 -3.23 16.58 0.29
CA ALA A 151 -3.91 16.55 1.58
C ALA A 151 -2.94 16.87 2.75
N LEU A 152 -1.68 16.44 2.69
CA LEU A 152 -0.65 16.81 3.67
C LEU A 152 -0.34 18.31 3.63
N GLU A 153 -0.25 18.89 2.44
CA GLU A 153 -0.05 20.33 2.25
C GLU A 153 -1.24 21.14 2.78
N ASP A 154 -2.47 20.79 2.35
CA ASP A 154 -3.71 21.47 2.75
C ASP A 154 -3.95 21.39 4.27
N ALA A 155 -3.49 20.32 4.92
CA ALA A 155 -3.55 20.14 6.37
C ALA A 155 -2.40 20.84 7.12
N GLY A 156 -1.41 21.41 6.43
CA GLY A 156 -0.27 22.09 7.02
C GLY A 156 0.74 21.18 7.71
N VAL A 157 0.75 19.88 7.39
CA VAL A 157 1.63 18.88 8.04
C VAL A 157 2.73 18.32 7.13
N ALA A 158 2.80 18.75 5.87
CA ALA A 158 3.75 18.24 4.89
C ALA A 158 5.21 18.36 5.34
N GLU A 159 5.60 19.50 5.91
CA GLU A 159 6.96 19.76 6.41
C GLU A 159 7.37 18.81 7.55
N ASN A 160 6.41 18.36 8.36
CA ASN A 160 6.65 17.48 9.51
C ASN A 160 6.24 16.03 9.24
N THR A 161 6.06 15.65 7.98
CA THR A 161 5.68 14.30 7.57
C THR A 161 6.77 13.68 6.70
N ILE A 162 7.26 12.50 7.11
CA ILE A 162 8.09 11.68 6.24
C ILE A 162 7.18 10.80 5.38
N VAL A 163 7.30 10.92 4.07
CA VAL A 163 6.61 10.05 3.10
C VAL A 163 7.61 9.09 2.48
N VAL A 164 7.34 7.80 2.60
CA VAL A 164 8.12 6.72 1.99
C VAL A 164 7.31 6.10 0.87
N PHE A 165 7.82 6.15 -0.36
CA PHE A 165 7.23 5.44 -1.49
C PHE A 165 8.15 4.31 -1.93
N THR A 166 7.59 3.10 -1.98
CA THR A 166 8.31 1.91 -2.43
C THR A 166 7.34 0.86 -3.00
N SER A 167 7.83 -0.31 -3.36
CA SER A 167 7.04 -1.47 -3.79
C SER A 167 7.48 -2.72 -3.05
N ASP A 168 6.60 -3.72 -2.97
CA ASP A 168 6.84 -4.99 -2.27
C ASP A 168 7.79 -5.92 -3.04
N ASN A 169 7.82 -5.83 -4.37
CA ASN A 169 8.66 -6.64 -5.25
C ASN A 169 8.72 -6.08 -6.68
N GLY A 170 9.63 -6.61 -7.46
CA GLY A 170 9.72 -6.35 -8.89
C GLY A 170 8.56 -6.93 -9.70
N PRO A 171 8.46 -6.61 -11.00
CA PRO A 171 7.35 -7.00 -11.85
C PRO A 171 7.34 -8.49 -12.19
N THR A 172 6.18 -9.00 -12.65
CA THR A 172 6.01 -10.38 -13.09
C THR A 172 6.42 -10.63 -14.55
N LYS A 173 6.66 -9.57 -15.33
CA LYS A 173 7.04 -9.66 -16.75
C LYS A 173 8.39 -9.00 -17.01
N ASN A 174 9.29 -9.70 -17.70
CA ASN A 174 10.64 -9.24 -18.02
C ASN A 174 10.69 -7.85 -18.68
N GLN A 175 9.75 -7.53 -19.55
CA GLN A 175 9.69 -6.22 -20.22
C GLN A 175 9.60 -5.04 -19.26
N TYR A 176 9.05 -5.25 -18.07
CA TYR A 176 8.90 -4.21 -17.04
C TYR A 176 10.06 -4.23 -16.01
N ALA A 177 10.87 -5.29 -16.01
CA ALA A 177 12.05 -5.39 -15.16
C ALA A 177 13.30 -4.73 -15.77
N LYS A 178 13.28 -4.43 -17.07
CA LYS A 178 14.45 -3.86 -17.77
C LYS A 178 14.96 -2.58 -17.09
N PRO A 179 16.28 -2.39 -17.02
CA PRO A 179 17.35 -3.20 -17.62
C PRO A 179 17.74 -4.44 -16.82
N PHE A 180 17.07 -4.72 -15.69
CA PHE A 180 17.46 -5.78 -14.76
C PHE A 180 17.01 -7.17 -15.25
N ARG A 181 17.80 -8.18 -14.89
CA ARG A 181 17.49 -9.59 -15.14
C ARG A 181 16.60 -10.14 -14.04
N GLY A 182 15.66 -11.01 -14.40
CA GLY A 182 14.71 -11.65 -13.49
C GLY A 182 13.43 -10.85 -13.27
N THR A 183 12.54 -11.45 -12.52
CA THR A 183 11.20 -10.91 -12.21
C THR A 183 10.80 -11.35 -10.80
N LYS A 184 9.62 -10.97 -10.33
CA LYS A 184 9.02 -11.51 -9.10
C LYS A 184 9.22 -13.03 -9.00
N TYR A 185 9.48 -13.54 -7.81
CA TYR A 185 9.76 -14.93 -7.42
C TYR A 185 11.19 -15.41 -7.60
N VAL A 186 12.09 -14.61 -8.19
CA VAL A 186 13.51 -14.97 -8.28
C VAL A 186 14.40 -13.96 -7.56
N THR A 187 15.55 -14.41 -7.07
CA THR A 187 16.50 -13.61 -6.27
C THR A 187 17.43 -12.75 -7.11
N LEU A 188 17.02 -12.40 -8.32
CA LEU A 188 17.76 -11.52 -9.22
C LEU A 188 17.24 -10.08 -9.10
N GLU A 189 18.06 -9.09 -9.52
CA GLU A 189 17.77 -7.66 -9.43
C GLU A 189 16.33 -7.31 -9.88
N GLY A 190 15.87 -7.84 -11.02
CA GLY A 190 14.51 -7.59 -11.51
C GLY A 190 13.38 -8.15 -10.63
N GLY A 191 13.71 -9.02 -9.66
CA GLY A 191 12.73 -9.58 -8.73
C GLY A 191 12.52 -8.76 -7.45
N HIS A 192 13.53 -8.01 -7.02
CA HIS A 192 13.52 -7.30 -5.74
C HIS A 192 14.03 -5.86 -5.79
N ARG A 193 14.65 -5.43 -6.87
CA ARG A 193 15.01 -4.03 -7.03
C ARG A 193 13.78 -3.21 -7.39
N VAL A 194 13.36 -2.37 -6.47
CA VAL A 194 12.15 -1.53 -6.55
C VAL A 194 12.53 -0.06 -6.36
N PRO A 195 11.69 0.89 -6.82
CA PRO A 195 11.89 2.30 -6.49
C PRO A 195 11.80 2.51 -4.98
N PHE A 196 12.63 3.41 -4.48
CA PHE A 196 12.55 3.90 -3.12
C PHE A 196 12.70 5.42 -3.13
N ILE A 197 11.68 6.13 -2.66
CA ILE A 197 11.65 7.59 -2.61
C ILE A 197 11.32 8.01 -1.18
N LEU A 198 12.14 8.90 -0.63
CA LEU A 198 11.89 9.60 0.62
C LEU A 198 11.57 11.06 0.33
N HIS A 199 10.44 11.52 0.84
CA HIS A 199 10.06 12.93 0.82
C HIS A 199 9.86 13.42 2.25
N TRP A 200 10.69 14.37 2.67
CA TRP A 200 10.61 15.05 3.97
C TRP A 200 11.19 16.46 3.82
N PRO A 201 10.38 17.45 3.43
CA PRO A 201 10.88 18.78 3.06
C PRO A 201 11.74 19.44 4.13
N ALA A 202 11.35 19.34 5.40
CA ALA A 202 12.10 19.94 6.50
C ALA A 202 13.50 19.32 6.74
N ARG A 203 13.81 18.14 6.18
CA ARG A 203 15.04 17.39 6.52
C ARG A 203 15.83 16.90 5.32
N ILE A 204 15.19 16.69 4.19
CA ILE A 204 15.81 16.12 2.98
C ILE A 204 15.79 17.17 1.88
N LYS A 205 16.98 17.54 1.40
CA LYS A 205 17.11 18.48 0.29
C LYS A 205 16.50 17.88 -0.98
N GLU A 206 15.70 18.66 -1.68
CA GLU A 206 15.13 18.30 -2.98
C GLU A 206 16.22 17.86 -3.98
N GLY A 207 15.93 16.83 -4.77
CA GLY A 207 16.83 16.29 -5.78
C GLY A 207 18.00 15.47 -5.21
N SER A 208 18.05 15.21 -3.90
CA SER A 208 19.07 14.33 -3.30
C SER A 208 18.96 12.91 -3.83
N VAL A 209 20.11 12.29 -4.16
CA VAL A 209 20.20 10.88 -4.60
C VAL A 209 21.17 10.16 -3.70
N SER A 210 20.80 8.95 -3.27
CA SER A 210 21.66 8.05 -2.50
C SER A 210 21.92 6.76 -3.29
N ALA A 211 23.15 6.28 -3.27
CA ALA A 211 23.55 4.98 -3.84
C ALA A 211 23.55 3.86 -2.79
N VAL A 212 23.10 4.13 -1.57
CA VAL A 212 23.00 3.12 -0.51
C VAL A 212 21.86 2.15 -0.83
N ASN A 213 22.14 0.85 -0.75
CA ASN A 213 21.10 -0.18 -0.80
C ASN A 213 20.34 -0.19 0.53
N ILE A 214 19.03 -0.29 0.44
CA ILE A 214 18.11 -0.30 1.57
C ILE A 214 17.47 -1.68 1.65
#